data_d25a1d394e7e5293dc9bc8d5f563abdd
#
_entry.id   d25a1d394e7e5293dc9bc8d5f563abdd
#
_cell.length_a   1.000
_cell.length_b   1.000
_cell.length_c   1.000
_cell.angle_alpha   90.00
_cell.angle_beta   90.00
_cell.angle_gamma   90.00
#
_symmetry.space_group_name_H-M   'P 1'
#
loop_
_entity.id
_entity.type
_entity.pdbx_description
1 polymer ?
#
loop_
_entity_poly.entity_id
_entity_poly.type
_entity_poly.pdbx_seq_one_letter_code
_entity_poly.pdbx_strand_id
1 'polypeptide(L)'
;MSNSIEKFESEIAVLIPCYNESKTIEKVVKDYKQALPDADIYVYDNNSSDGTDEIAKKAGVIVRYEYKQGKGNVIRTMFREINAKCYLMIDGDDTYPAENAREMCDLILNKKADMVVGDRLSSTYFIENKRLFHNFGNKIVRFLINKLFKNNIKDIMTGYRAFSYQFVKGFPILSKGFEIETEMTIHAVDKNFRVVEVPVSYRDRPEGSVSKLNTYKDGFKVLKTITTLFKEYKPALFFSLIASLFLVASLILGIPVVIEYFQTGLVPRFPSLIVSGIFLVVALLLWSCGIILGVIVKKHRQLYEILLNNMN
;
A
#
# COMPACT_ATOMS: atom_id res chain seq x y z
N MET A 1 -11.14 40.74 -6.16
CA MET A 1 -9.73 40.34 -6.31
C MET A 1 -9.48 39.32 -5.21
N SER A 2 -9.60 38.05 -5.54
CA SER A 2 -9.39 36.94 -4.61
C SER A 2 -7.87 36.75 -4.50
N ASN A 3 -7.32 36.97 -3.28
CA ASN A 3 -5.98 36.53 -2.95
C ASN A 3 -5.91 35.01 -3.21
N SER A 4 -5.25 34.63 -4.28
CA SER A 4 -4.78 33.26 -4.47
C SER A 4 -3.76 33.01 -3.36
N ILE A 5 -4.23 32.50 -2.22
CA ILE A 5 -3.36 31.84 -1.25
C ILE A 5 -2.60 30.80 -2.06
N GLU A 6 -1.28 30.89 -2.10
CA GLU A 6 -0.47 29.88 -2.78
C GLU A 6 -0.83 28.51 -2.18
N LYS A 7 -1.49 27.69 -2.97
CA LYS A 7 -1.99 26.35 -2.59
C LYS A 7 -0.82 25.42 -2.18
N PHE A 8 0.39 25.75 -2.61
CA PHE A 8 1.58 24.93 -2.43
C PHE A 8 2.68 25.72 -1.70
N GLU A 9 3.24 25.10 -0.66
CA GLU A 9 4.39 25.62 0.09
C GLU A 9 5.71 25.30 -0.65
N SER A 10 5.72 24.18 -1.40
CA SER A 10 6.89 23.69 -2.12
C SER A 10 6.53 23.19 -3.51
N GLU A 11 7.46 23.27 -4.45
CA GLU A 11 7.31 22.56 -5.73
C GLU A 11 7.57 21.07 -5.56
N ILE A 12 8.66 20.70 -4.89
CA ILE A 12 9.03 19.33 -4.54
C ILE A 12 9.25 19.26 -3.02
N ALA A 13 8.54 18.35 -2.36
CA ALA A 13 8.77 17.99 -0.97
C ALA A 13 9.36 16.58 -0.88
N VAL A 14 10.58 16.47 -0.36
CA VAL A 14 11.20 15.18 -0.04
C VAL A 14 10.81 14.78 1.38
N LEU A 15 10.18 13.61 1.52
CA LEU A 15 9.60 13.10 2.76
C LEU A 15 10.43 11.92 3.28
N ILE A 16 11.04 12.08 4.44
CA ILE A 16 11.93 11.08 5.05
C ILE A 16 11.38 10.68 6.43
N PRO A 17 10.58 9.59 6.53
CA PRO A 17 10.21 9.03 7.81
C PRO A 17 11.42 8.35 8.46
N CYS A 18 11.76 8.74 9.70
CA CYS A 18 12.93 8.25 10.42
C CYS A 18 12.57 7.63 11.76
N TYR A 19 13.25 6.51 12.08
CA TYR A 19 13.26 5.92 13.40
C TYR A 19 14.60 5.23 13.65
N ASN A 20 15.45 5.83 14.48
CA ASN A 20 16.82 5.38 14.79
C ASN A 20 17.65 5.16 13.51
N GLU A 21 17.89 6.23 12.75
CA GLU A 21 18.70 6.25 11.52
C GLU A 21 19.89 7.23 11.62
N SER A 22 20.43 7.46 12.84
CA SER A 22 21.55 8.39 13.10
C SER A 22 22.77 8.16 12.23
N LYS A 23 23.01 6.91 11.81
CA LYS A 23 24.18 6.53 10.98
C LYS A 23 24.06 6.92 9.50
N THR A 24 22.85 7.12 9.02
CA THR A 24 22.56 7.23 7.58
C THR A 24 21.93 8.56 7.19
N ILE A 25 21.16 9.17 8.11
CA ILE A 25 20.33 10.34 7.79
C ILE A 25 21.11 11.53 7.24
N GLU A 26 22.32 11.80 7.75
CA GLU A 26 23.16 12.91 7.26
C GLU A 26 23.53 12.73 5.79
N LYS A 27 23.98 11.52 5.42
CA LYS A 27 24.33 11.17 4.06
C LYS A 27 23.10 11.23 3.14
N VAL A 28 21.98 10.66 3.55
CA VAL A 28 20.71 10.69 2.79
C VAL A 28 20.31 12.13 2.51
N VAL A 29 20.29 12.99 3.52
CA VAL A 29 19.96 14.40 3.35
C VAL A 29 20.90 15.09 2.36
N LYS A 30 22.21 14.85 2.47
CA LYS A 30 23.20 15.44 1.57
C LYS A 30 23.02 15.01 0.12
N ASP A 31 22.82 13.70 -0.11
CA ASP A 31 22.64 13.13 -1.45
C ASP A 31 21.37 13.71 -2.11
N TYR A 32 20.26 13.81 -1.38
CA TYR A 32 19.00 14.34 -1.93
C TYR A 32 19.01 15.87 -2.08
N LYS A 33 19.72 16.63 -1.24
CA LYS A 33 19.99 18.07 -1.48
C LYS A 33 20.77 18.32 -2.77
N GLN A 34 21.72 17.44 -3.06
CA GLN A 34 22.50 17.55 -4.29
C GLN A 34 21.69 17.17 -5.54
N ALA A 35 20.84 16.14 -5.45
CA ALA A 35 20.01 15.68 -6.56
C ALA A 35 18.81 16.60 -6.84
N LEU A 36 18.29 17.23 -5.82
CA LEU A 36 17.10 18.11 -5.86
C LEU A 36 17.36 19.40 -5.08
N PRO A 37 18.19 20.34 -5.62
CA PRO A 37 18.59 21.56 -4.90
C PRO A 37 17.40 22.49 -4.61
N ASP A 38 16.34 22.41 -5.41
CA ASP A 38 15.14 23.25 -5.28
C ASP A 38 14.03 22.59 -4.41
N ALA A 39 14.31 21.43 -3.80
CA ALA A 39 13.32 20.71 -3.01
C ALA A 39 13.45 21.06 -1.52
N ASP A 40 12.29 21.15 -0.86
CA ASP A 40 12.25 21.18 0.60
C ASP A 40 12.32 19.74 1.16
N ILE A 41 13.25 19.52 2.06
CA ILE A 41 13.45 18.19 2.68
C ILE A 41 12.88 18.21 4.08
N TYR A 42 11.93 17.28 4.30
CA TYR A 42 11.26 17.08 5.58
C TYR A 42 11.67 15.73 6.18
N VAL A 43 12.28 15.78 7.35
CA VAL A 43 12.55 14.60 8.18
C VAL A 43 11.51 14.54 9.30
N TYR A 44 10.77 13.45 9.38
CA TYR A 44 9.84 13.21 10.48
C TYR A 44 10.41 12.13 11.41
N ASP A 45 10.77 12.57 12.60
CA ASP A 45 11.27 11.66 13.63
C ASP A 45 10.11 10.95 14.34
N ASN A 46 10.21 9.63 14.44
CA ASN A 46 9.19 8.79 15.06
C ASN A 46 9.69 8.18 16.38
N ASN A 47 10.00 9.04 17.34
CA ASN A 47 10.54 8.68 18.65
C ASN A 47 11.92 8.01 18.59
N SER A 48 12.85 8.53 17.83
CA SER A 48 14.24 8.07 17.83
C SER A 48 14.91 8.33 19.17
N SER A 49 15.80 7.45 19.56
CA SER A 49 16.58 7.54 20.80
C SER A 49 18.09 7.64 20.55
N ASP A 50 18.50 7.73 19.29
CA ASP A 50 19.90 7.68 18.86
C ASP A 50 20.45 9.03 18.34
N GLY A 51 19.68 10.11 18.49
CA GLY A 51 20.05 11.45 18.03
C GLY A 51 19.81 11.71 16.53
N THR A 52 19.01 10.88 15.87
CA THR A 52 18.64 11.05 14.44
C THR A 52 18.13 12.46 14.14
N ASP A 53 17.23 13.00 14.98
CA ASP A 53 16.61 14.32 14.82
C ASP A 53 17.63 15.47 14.93
N GLU A 54 18.59 15.37 15.85
CA GLU A 54 19.66 16.37 16.02
C GLU A 54 20.58 16.40 14.82
N ILE A 55 20.94 15.22 14.26
CA ILE A 55 21.78 15.08 13.07
C ILE A 55 21.05 15.70 11.86
N ALA A 56 19.77 15.39 11.69
CA ALA A 56 18.96 15.95 10.61
C ALA A 56 18.85 17.49 10.72
N LYS A 57 18.66 18.04 11.91
CA LYS A 57 18.67 19.51 12.14
C LYS A 57 19.99 20.15 11.75
N LYS A 58 21.12 19.54 12.15
CA LYS A 58 22.46 20.00 11.77
C LYS A 58 22.71 19.95 10.28
N ALA A 59 22.12 18.97 9.58
CA ALA A 59 22.14 18.88 8.12
C ALA A 59 21.28 19.96 7.44
N GLY A 60 20.57 20.81 8.20
CA GLY A 60 19.84 21.97 7.71
C GLY A 60 18.58 21.64 6.93
N VAL A 61 17.79 20.65 7.40
CA VAL A 61 16.49 20.28 6.86
C VAL A 61 15.36 20.56 7.86
N ILE A 62 14.13 20.52 7.39
CA ILE A 62 12.95 20.73 8.23
C ILE A 62 12.69 19.45 9.03
N VAL A 63 12.84 19.51 10.35
CA VAL A 63 12.58 18.34 11.24
C VAL A 63 11.25 18.55 11.95
N ARG A 64 10.38 17.54 11.87
CA ARG A 64 9.10 17.46 12.58
C ARG A 64 8.98 16.11 13.30
N TYR A 65 7.96 15.95 14.13
CA TYR A 65 7.82 14.79 15.01
C TYR A 65 6.44 14.13 14.87
N GLU A 66 6.44 12.79 14.83
CA GLU A 66 5.23 11.99 15.00
C GLU A 66 5.40 11.05 16.18
N TYR A 67 4.64 11.31 17.24
CA TYR A 67 4.75 10.58 18.51
C TYR A 67 4.05 9.21 18.50
N LYS A 68 3.12 8.97 17.55
CA LYS A 68 2.51 7.65 17.38
C LYS A 68 3.44 6.75 16.59
N GLN A 69 3.99 5.73 17.26
CA GLN A 69 4.94 4.81 16.64
C GLN A 69 4.36 4.10 15.43
N GLY A 70 5.11 4.09 14.31
CA GLY A 70 4.82 3.34 13.08
C GLY A 70 4.87 4.18 11.83
N LYS A 71 5.49 3.64 10.77
CA LYS A 71 5.74 4.30 9.48
C LYS A 71 4.45 4.89 8.86
N GLY A 72 3.35 4.15 8.91
CA GLY A 72 2.07 4.63 8.39
C GLY A 72 1.52 5.85 9.15
N ASN A 73 1.76 5.96 10.46
CA ASN A 73 1.37 7.14 11.23
C ASN A 73 2.20 8.37 10.79
N VAL A 74 3.50 8.20 10.61
CA VAL A 74 4.41 9.25 10.13
C VAL A 74 3.96 9.77 8.76
N ILE A 75 3.75 8.86 7.80
CA ILE A 75 3.32 9.23 6.44
C ILE A 75 1.97 9.94 6.46
N ARG A 76 1.04 9.51 7.33
CA ARG A 76 -0.26 10.19 7.52
C ARG A 76 -0.08 11.63 7.94
N THR A 77 0.80 11.90 8.89
CA THR A 77 1.07 13.26 9.39
C THR A 77 1.76 14.09 8.32
N MET A 78 2.77 13.55 7.63
CA MET A 78 3.40 14.21 6.48
C MET A 78 2.39 14.63 5.40
N PHE A 79 1.52 13.71 4.98
CA PHE A 79 0.54 13.97 3.92
C PHE A 79 -0.53 15.01 4.32
N ARG A 80 -0.81 15.14 5.60
CA ARG A 80 -1.74 16.17 6.13
C ARG A 80 -1.10 17.54 6.21
N GLU A 81 0.13 17.61 6.70
CA GLU A 81 0.78 18.86 7.07
C GLU A 81 1.49 19.55 5.90
N ILE A 82 1.96 18.80 4.90
CA ILE A 82 2.78 19.33 3.81
C ILE A 82 1.92 19.53 2.56
N ASN A 83 2.08 20.71 1.93
CA ASN A 83 1.41 21.04 0.67
C ASN A 83 2.46 21.30 -0.42
N ALA A 84 2.63 20.33 -1.35
CA ALA A 84 3.59 20.42 -2.45
C ALA A 84 2.96 19.96 -3.77
N LYS A 85 3.52 20.36 -4.90
CA LYS A 85 3.09 19.86 -6.22
C LYS A 85 3.52 18.40 -6.44
N CYS A 86 4.72 18.07 -5.97
CA CYS A 86 5.31 16.73 -6.02
C CYS A 86 5.83 16.34 -4.64
N TYR A 87 5.54 15.11 -4.23
CA TYR A 87 6.04 14.52 -2.99
C TYR A 87 6.95 13.35 -3.35
N LEU A 88 8.20 13.37 -2.89
CA LEU A 88 9.14 12.27 -3.04
C LEU A 88 9.36 11.61 -1.68
N MET A 89 8.86 10.41 -1.49
CA MET A 89 9.03 9.62 -0.27
C MET A 89 10.22 8.68 -0.41
N ILE A 90 11.09 8.68 0.59
CA ILE A 90 12.27 7.82 0.68
C ILE A 90 12.46 7.32 2.11
N ASP A 91 13.18 6.20 2.28
CA ASP A 91 13.58 5.72 3.60
C ASP A 91 14.89 6.40 4.07
N GLY A 92 15.04 6.61 5.38
CA GLY A 92 16.21 7.27 5.96
C GLY A 92 17.46 6.38 6.11
N ASP A 93 17.43 5.15 5.56
CA ASP A 93 18.40 4.09 5.80
C ASP A 93 19.49 3.92 4.70
N ASP A 94 19.60 4.90 3.78
CA ASP A 94 20.54 4.94 2.66
C ASP A 94 20.43 3.77 1.68
N THR A 95 19.29 3.10 1.61
CA THR A 95 19.08 1.99 0.68
C THR A 95 18.70 2.44 -0.74
N TYR A 96 18.26 3.69 -0.91
CA TYR A 96 17.87 4.27 -2.19
C TYR A 96 18.81 5.40 -2.62
N PRO A 97 19.63 5.20 -3.66
CA PRO A 97 20.44 6.27 -4.26
C PRO A 97 19.56 7.37 -4.84
N ALA A 98 20.01 8.62 -4.73
CA ALA A 98 19.26 9.79 -5.18
C ALA A 98 19.29 10.01 -6.71
N GLU A 99 19.97 9.15 -7.47
CA GLU A 99 20.21 9.29 -8.93
C GLU A 99 18.92 9.43 -9.74
N ASN A 100 17.89 8.67 -9.39
CA ASN A 100 16.59 8.69 -10.09
C ASN A 100 15.58 9.71 -9.50
N ALA A 101 15.95 10.45 -8.45
CA ALA A 101 15.05 11.36 -7.75
C ALA A 101 14.43 12.41 -8.69
N ARG A 102 15.26 13.03 -9.54
CA ARG A 102 14.81 14.05 -10.50
C ARG A 102 13.86 13.49 -11.53
N GLU A 103 14.19 12.35 -12.15
CA GLU A 103 13.33 11.67 -13.12
C GLU A 103 11.95 11.35 -12.54
N MET A 104 11.92 10.80 -11.32
CA MET A 104 10.66 10.45 -10.63
C MET A 104 9.81 11.70 -10.35
N CYS A 105 10.42 12.80 -9.92
CA CYS A 105 9.72 14.07 -9.69
C CYS A 105 9.21 14.68 -11.00
N ASP A 106 10.02 14.66 -12.05
CA ASP A 106 9.65 15.22 -13.36
C ASP A 106 8.45 14.49 -14.00
N LEU A 107 8.32 13.18 -13.77
CA LEU A 107 7.13 12.42 -14.20
C LEU A 107 5.84 12.91 -13.53
N ILE A 108 5.92 13.32 -12.26
CA ILE A 108 4.79 13.90 -11.52
C ILE A 108 4.52 15.33 -11.98
N LEU A 109 5.55 16.19 -11.99
CA LEU A 109 5.41 17.61 -12.33
C LEU A 109 4.90 17.82 -13.74
N ASN A 110 5.35 16.98 -14.69
CA ASN A 110 4.88 16.98 -16.08
C ASN A 110 3.53 16.26 -16.29
N LYS A 111 2.84 15.89 -15.20
CA LYS A 111 1.54 15.20 -15.22
C LYS A 111 1.54 13.90 -16.05
N LYS A 112 2.67 13.20 -16.12
CA LYS A 112 2.78 11.89 -16.79
C LYS A 112 2.40 10.75 -15.86
N ALA A 113 2.51 10.95 -14.56
CA ALA A 113 2.13 9.99 -13.52
C ALA A 113 1.44 10.70 -12.34
N ASP A 114 0.65 9.97 -11.59
CA ASP A 114 0.07 10.39 -10.31
C ASP A 114 0.81 9.71 -9.14
N MET A 115 1.38 8.51 -9.41
CA MET A 115 2.32 7.82 -8.53
C MET A 115 3.45 7.23 -9.36
N VAL A 116 4.69 7.48 -8.96
CA VAL A 116 5.88 6.82 -9.50
C VAL A 116 6.43 5.87 -8.46
N VAL A 117 6.74 4.64 -8.87
CA VAL A 117 7.26 3.57 -8.02
C VAL A 117 8.70 3.28 -8.42
N GLY A 118 9.64 3.37 -7.49
CA GLY A 118 11.02 2.93 -7.71
C GLY A 118 11.10 1.41 -7.72
N ASP A 119 11.28 0.81 -8.89
CA ASP A 119 11.37 -0.64 -9.08
C ASP A 119 12.80 -1.13 -8.79
N ARG A 120 13.03 -1.64 -7.58
CA ARG A 120 14.29 -2.26 -7.16
C ARG A 120 14.51 -3.62 -7.81
N LEU A 121 13.41 -4.34 -8.07
CA LEU A 121 13.45 -5.75 -8.47
C LEU A 121 13.97 -5.94 -9.91
N SER A 122 13.91 -4.89 -10.72
CA SER A 122 14.47 -4.87 -12.08
C SER A 122 15.96 -4.49 -12.13
N SER A 123 16.61 -4.21 -10.98
CA SER A 123 18.00 -3.75 -10.92
C SER A 123 18.89 -4.65 -10.04
N THR A 124 19.66 -4.06 -9.12
CA THR A 124 20.68 -4.73 -8.29
C THR A 124 20.15 -5.50 -7.09
N TYR A 125 18.84 -5.37 -6.76
CA TYR A 125 18.25 -5.91 -5.53
C TYR A 125 18.53 -7.41 -5.28
N PHE A 126 18.42 -8.26 -6.31
CA PHE A 126 18.65 -9.71 -6.16
C PHE A 126 20.14 -10.07 -6.04
N ILE A 127 21.02 -9.19 -6.47
CA ILE A 127 22.49 -9.39 -6.35
C ILE A 127 22.90 -9.10 -4.90
N GLU A 128 22.34 -8.05 -4.30
CA GLU A 128 22.71 -7.56 -2.98
C GLU A 128 21.88 -8.23 -1.86
N ASN A 129 20.60 -8.54 -2.09
CA ASN A 129 19.73 -9.09 -1.06
C ASN A 129 19.52 -10.61 -1.19
N LYS A 130 20.33 -11.41 -0.48
CA LYS A 130 20.32 -12.89 -0.49
C LYS A 130 19.26 -13.54 0.42
N ARG A 131 18.26 -12.82 0.93
CA ARG A 131 17.24 -13.33 1.87
C ARG A 131 16.14 -14.11 1.12
N LEU A 132 16.30 -15.43 0.96
CA LEU A 132 15.41 -16.31 0.19
C LEU A 132 13.94 -16.24 0.61
N PHE A 133 13.61 -16.25 1.90
CA PHE A 133 12.23 -16.21 2.40
C PHE A 133 11.54 -14.86 2.19
N HIS A 134 12.28 -13.76 2.24
CA HIS A 134 11.76 -12.43 1.96
C HIS A 134 11.35 -12.28 0.49
N ASN A 135 12.14 -12.82 -0.42
CA ASN A 135 11.87 -12.80 -1.86
C ASN A 135 10.63 -13.62 -2.23
N PHE A 136 10.41 -14.76 -1.56
CA PHE A 136 9.22 -15.60 -1.77
C PHE A 136 7.94 -14.88 -1.31
N GLY A 137 7.95 -14.25 -0.13
CA GLY A 137 6.84 -13.44 0.37
C GLY A 137 6.45 -12.30 -0.59
N ASN A 138 7.45 -11.54 -1.07
CA ASN A 138 7.22 -10.46 -2.04
C ASN A 138 6.60 -10.97 -3.35
N LYS A 139 7.01 -12.14 -3.84
CA LYS A 139 6.41 -12.76 -5.05
C LYS A 139 4.94 -13.11 -4.85
N ILE A 140 4.57 -13.67 -3.70
CA ILE A 140 3.18 -14.00 -3.37
C ILE A 140 2.34 -12.73 -3.28
N VAL A 141 2.80 -11.73 -2.53
CA VAL A 141 2.11 -10.43 -2.37
C VAL A 141 1.87 -9.80 -3.75
N ARG A 142 2.91 -9.69 -4.55
CA ARG A 142 2.83 -9.16 -5.92
C ARG A 142 1.84 -9.93 -6.79
N PHE A 143 1.92 -11.26 -6.79
CA PHE A 143 1.01 -12.10 -7.57
C PHE A 143 -0.46 -11.88 -7.16
N LEU A 144 -0.73 -11.89 -5.85
CA LEU A 144 -2.08 -11.69 -5.33
C LEU A 144 -2.64 -10.32 -5.71
N ILE A 145 -1.87 -9.24 -5.49
CA ILE A 145 -2.32 -7.88 -5.79
C ILE A 145 -2.51 -7.70 -7.30
N ASN A 146 -1.55 -8.12 -8.11
CA ASN A 146 -1.64 -7.99 -9.56
C ASN A 146 -2.84 -8.77 -10.12
N LYS A 147 -3.10 -9.99 -9.63
CA LYS A 147 -4.26 -10.79 -10.05
C LYS A 147 -5.59 -10.22 -9.57
N LEU A 148 -5.67 -9.79 -8.29
CA LEU A 148 -6.91 -9.28 -7.70
C LEU A 148 -7.30 -7.91 -8.25
N PHE A 149 -6.32 -7.05 -8.48
CA PHE A 149 -6.54 -5.67 -8.93
C PHE A 149 -6.24 -5.44 -10.42
N LYS A 150 -5.91 -6.51 -11.16
CA LYS A 150 -5.66 -6.49 -12.62
C LYS A 150 -4.62 -5.44 -13.03
N ASN A 151 -3.49 -5.44 -12.35
CA ASN A 151 -2.35 -4.57 -12.68
C ASN A 151 -1.08 -5.41 -12.91
N ASN A 152 0.04 -4.75 -13.21
CA ASN A 152 1.32 -5.41 -13.47
C ASN A 152 2.50 -4.69 -12.79
N ILE A 153 2.29 -4.15 -11.59
CA ILE A 153 3.33 -3.48 -10.81
C ILE A 153 4.34 -4.52 -10.32
N LYS A 154 5.63 -4.25 -10.52
CA LYS A 154 6.70 -5.17 -10.20
C LYS A 154 7.14 -5.06 -8.74
N ASP A 155 7.35 -3.84 -8.23
CA ASP A 155 7.77 -3.62 -6.84
C ASP A 155 6.69 -2.91 -6.02
N ILE A 156 5.87 -3.72 -5.32
CA ILE A 156 4.75 -3.22 -4.50
C ILE A 156 5.22 -2.74 -3.13
N MET A 157 6.35 -3.25 -2.63
CA MET A 157 6.81 -3.04 -1.25
C MET A 157 7.98 -2.07 -1.14
N THR A 158 8.27 -1.30 -2.19
CA THR A 158 9.30 -0.26 -2.14
C THR A 158 8.81 0.97 -1.39
N GLY A 159 9.69 1.55 -0.56
CA GLY A 159 9.47 2.85 0.09
C GLY A 159 9.80 4.04 -0.81
N TYR A 160 10.51 3.85 -1.93
CA TYR A 160 10.90 4.91 -2.85
C TYR A 160 9.79 5.22 -3.84
N ARG A 161 9.07 6.30 -3.61
CA ARG A 161 7.90 6.68 -4.42
C ARG A 161 7.79 8.19 -4.59
N ALA A 162 7.30 8.62 -5.75
CA ALA A 162 6.86 9.99 -5.94
C ALA A 162 5.34 10.04 -6.15
N PHE A 163 4.70 11.14 -5.70
CA PHE A 163 3.25 11.30 -5.73
C PHE A 163 2.83 12.70 -6.16
N SER A 164 1.69 12.78 -6.83
CA SER A 164 1.00 14.04 -7.09
C SER A 164 0.26 14.56 -5.84
N TYR A 165 -0.04 15.85 -5.83
CA TYR A 165 -0.87 16.46 -4.78
C TYR A 165 -2.23 15.76 -4.64
N GLN A 166 -2.88 15.46 -5.75
CA GLN A 166 -4.18 14.80 -5.77
C GLN A 166 -4.13 13.42 -5.12
N PHE A 167 -3.09 12.63 -5.44
CA PHE A 167 -2.89 11.34 -4.79
C PHE A 167 -2.75 11.51 -3.26
N VAL A 168 -1.85 12.40 -2.82
CA VAL A 168 -1.53 12.59 -1.40
C VAL A 168 -2.74 13.06 -0.61
N LYS A 169 -3.48 14.05 -1.11
CA LYS A 169 -4.64 14.60 -0.40
C LYS A 169 -5.89 13.73 -0.52
N GLY A 170 -5.96 12.88 -1.53
CA GLY A 170 -7.05 11.92 -1.71
C GLY A 170 -6.82 10.56 -1.04
N PHE A 171 -5.62 10.27 -0.53
CA PHE A 171 -5.28 8.96 0.04
C PHE A 171 -5.62 8.84 1.53
N PRO A 172 -6.65 8.07 1.90
CA PRO A 172 -7.02 7.84 3.30
C PRO A 172 -6.12 6.77 3.92
N ILE A 173 -5.05 7.15 4.61
CA ILE A 173 -4.11 6.23 5.24
C ILE A 173 -4.76 5.53 6.44
N LEU A 174 -4.93 4.22 6.37
CA LEU A 174 -5.49 3.38 7.45
C LEU A 174 -4.42 2.53 8.14
N SER A 175 -3.40 2.11 7.41
CA SER A 175 -2.28 1.32 7.92
C SER A 175 -1.41 2.12 8.91
N LYS A 176 -0.84 1.40 9.88
CA LYS A 176 0.02 1.99 10.91
C LYS A 176 1.50 1.68 10.72
N GLY A 177 1.81 0.60 10.00
CA GLY A 177 3.17 0.06 9.82
C GLY A 177 3.63 0.03 8.37
N PHE A 178 4.44 -0.98 8.07
CA PHE A 178 5.05 -1.19 6.73
C PHE A 178 4.06 -1.68 5.67
N GLU A 179 2.85 -2.05 6.05
CA GLU A 179 1.77 -2.39 5.11
C GLU A 179 1.29 -1.20 4.28
N ILE A 180 1.74 0.02 4.63
CA ILE A 180 1.38 1.27 3.96
C ILE A 180 1.76 1.28 2.47
N GLU A 181 2.90 0.72 2.07
CA GLU A 181 3.32 0.65 0.66
C GLU A 181 2.34 -0.19 -0.17
N THR A 182 1.85 -1.28 0.41
CA THR A 182 0.82 -2.14 -0.20
C THR A 182 -0.50 -1.38 -0.33
N GLU A 183 -0.91 -0.66 0.71
CA GLU A 183 -2.14 0.14 0.72
C GLU A 183 -2.11 1.25 -0.35
N MET A 184 -0.99 1.98 -0.46
CA MET A 184 -0.77 2.99 -1.51
C MET A 184 -0.95 2.41 -2.92
N THR A 185 -0.35 1.25 -3.16
CA THR A 185 -0.43 0.58 -4.47
C THR A 185 -1.86 0.18 -4.81
N ILE A 186 -2.57 -0.46 -3.87
CA ILE A 186 -3.96 -0.88 -4.07
C ILE A 186 -4.86 0.33 -4.28
N HIS A 187 -4.67 1.40 -3.50
CA HIS A 187 -5.42 2.65 -3.66
C HIS A 187 -5.21 3.26 -5.04
N ALA A 188 -3.95 3.38 -5.48
CA ALA A 188 -3.63 3.92 -6.80
C ALA A 188 -4.36 3.16 -7.92
N VAL A 189 -4.30 1.83 -7.89
CA VAL A 189 -4.93 0.98 -8.90
C VAL A 189 -6.47 1.03 -8.81
N ASP A 190 -7.03 1.01 -7.60
CA ASP A 190 -8.50 1.05 -7.41
C ASP A 190 -9.12 2.37 -7.86
N LYS A 191 -8.39 3.47 -7.71
CA LYS A 191 -8.83 4.82 -8.10
C LYS A 191 -8.36 5.24 -9.50
N ASN A 192 -7.83 4.31 -10.29
CA ASN A 192 -7.34 4.54 -11.66
C ASN A 192 -6.30 5.66 -11.78
N PHE A 193 -5.48 5.88 -10.74
CA PHE A 193 -4.33 6.77 -10.83
C PHE A 193 -3.31 6.20 -11.82
N ARG A 194 -2.62 7.09 -12.53
CA ARG A 194 -1.54 6.70 -13.45
C ARG A 194 -0.30 6.34 -12.66
N VAL A 195 0.03 5.04 -12.66
CA VAL A 195 1.21 4.50 -11.99
C VAL A 195 2.29 4.23 -13.03
N VAL A 196 3.49 4.76 -12.79
CA VAL A 196 4.69 4.53 -13.61
C VAL A 196 5.76 3.91 -12.75
N GLU A 197 6.50 2.94 -13.27
CA GLU A 197 7.65 2.33 -12.60
C GLU A 197 8.95 2.86 -13.23
N VAL A 198 9.88 3.26 -12.38
CA VAL A 198 11.24 3.67 -12.76
C VAL A 198 12.21 2.67 -12.15
N PRO A 199 13.05 1.98 -12.94
CA PRO A 199 14.08 1.11 -12.40
C PRO A 199 15.06 1.93 -11.56
N VAL A 200 15.25 1.54 -10.30
CA VAL A 200 16.13 2.24 -9.37
C VAL A 200 17.19 1.30 -8.82
N SER A 201 18.41 1.79 -8.62
CA SER A 201 19.44 1.05 -7.92
C SER A 201 19.05 0.83 -6.46
N TYR A 202 19.52 -0.26 -5.88
CA TYR A 202 19.33 -0.59 -4.47
C TYR A 202 20.68 -0.87 -3.84
N ARG A 203 20.93 -0.32 -2.66
CA ARG A 203 22.12 -0.58 -1.85
C ARG A 203 21.76 -1.35 -0.60
N ASP A 204 22.62 -2.25 -0.16
CA ASP A 204 22.48 -2.82 1.17
C ASP A 204 22.72 -1.74 2.24
N ARG A 205 22.08 -1.92 3.38
CA ARG A 205 22.26 -1.02 4.52
C ARG A 205 23.74 -1.01 4.95
N PRO A 206 24.28 0.15 5.34
CA PRO A 206 25.61 0.22 5.92
C PRO A 206 25.77 -0.69 7.14
N GLU A 207 26.99 -1.17 7.39
CA GLU A 207 27.31 -2.01 8.54
C GLU A 207 26.88 -1.34 9.85
N GLY A 208 26.17 -2.14 10.67
CA GLY A 208 25.65 -1.70 11.99
C GLY A 208 24.30 -0.97 11.92
N SER A 209 23.67 -0.83 10.76
CA SER A 209 22.25 -0.47 10.64
C SER A 209 21.39 -1.74 10.68
N VAL A 210 20.42 -1.82 11.60
CA VAL A 210 19.59 -3.01 11.79
C VAL A 210 18.24 -2.84 11.10
N SER A 211 17.87 -3.83 10.28
CA SER A 211 16.51 -3.87 9.69
C SER A 211 15.46 -4.00 10.80
N LYS A 212 14.54 -3.06 10.86
CA LYS A 212 13.43 -3.04 11.82
C LYS A 212 12.26 -3.93 11.38
N LEU A 213 12.36 -4.55 10.20
CA LEU A 213 11.36 -5.43 9.61
C LEU A 213 11.53 -6.86 10.10
N ASN A 214 10.50 -7.39 10.77
CA ASN A 214 10.45 -8.79 11.20
C ASN A 214 9.74 -9.61 10.12
N THR A 215 10.49 -10.42 9.36
CA THR A 215 10.01 -11.14 8.17
C THR A 215 8.74 -11.95 8.41
N TYR A 216 8.62 -12.65 9.52
CA TYR A 216 7.43 -13.48 9.81
C TYR A 216 6.24 -12.68 10.32
N LYS A 217 6.46 -11.80 11.31
CA LYS A 217 5.38 -10.97 11.89
C LYS A 217 4.83 -9.97 10.87
N ASP A 218 5.72 -9.32 10.14
CA ASP A 218 5.30 -8.31 9.17
C ASP A 218 4.77 -8.96 7.89
N GLY A 219 5.29 -10.11 7.48
CA GLY A 219 4.71 -10.93 6.42
C GLY A 219 3.26 -11.34 6.71
N PHE A 220 2.97 -11.78 7.94
CA PHE A 220 1.59 -12.10 8.33
C PHE A 220 0.68 -10.87 8.35
N LYS A 221 1.19 -9.71 8.81
CA LYS A 221 0.45 -8.44 8.75
C LYS A 221 0.12 -8.05 7.32
N VAL A 222 1.08 -8.17 6.40
CA VAL A 222 0.86 -7.88 4.99
C VAL A 222 -0.21 -8.79 4.39
N LEU A 223 -0.19 -10.10 4.65
CA LEU A 223 -1.23 -11.02 4.19
C LEU A 223 -2.61 -10.68 4.76
N LYS A 224 -2.67 -10.36 6.06
CA LYS A 224 -3.90 -9.89 6.71
C LYS A 224 -4.42 -8.61 6.04
N THR A 225 -3.53 -7.66 5.77
CA THR A 225 -3.87 -6.40 5.10
C THR A 225 -4.39 -6.66 3.68
N ILE A 226 -3.75 -7.53 2.91
CA ILE A 226 -4.25 -7.91 1.57
C ILE A 226 -5.65 -8.50 1.65
N THR A 227 -5.90 -9.41 2.60
CA THR A 227 -7.23 -10.02 2.80
C THR A 227 -8.27 -8.96 3.18
N THR A 228 -7.92 -8.04 4.08
CA THR A 228 -8.78 -6.92 4.48
C THR A 228 -9.08 -6.01 3.29
N LEU A 229 -8.05 -5.59 2.57
CA LEU A 229 -8.20 -4.72 1.40
C LEU A 229 -8.97 -5.43 0.27
N PHE A 230 -8.76 -6.74 0.06
CA PHE A 230 -9.54 -7.52 -0.89
C PHE A 230 -11.04 -7.50 -0.54
N LYS A 231 -11.37 -7.71 0.74
CA LYS A 231 -12.75 -7.63 1.23
C LYS A 231 -13.35 -6.23 1.06
N GLU A 232 -12.56 -5.16 1.27
CA GLU A 232 -13.02 -3.78 1.21
C GLU A 232 -13.14 -3.23 -0.22
N TYR A 233 -12.18 -3.54 -1.08
CA TYR A 233 -12.14 -3.01 -2.45
C TYR A 233 -12.84 -3.89 -3.49
N LYS A 234 -12.97 -5.19 -3.24
CA LYS A 234 -13.62 -6.16 -4.14
C LYS A 234 -14.60 -7.08 -3.37
N PRO A 235 -15.53 -6.52 -2.57
CA PRO A 235 -16.39 -7.33 -1.70
C PRO A 235 -17.24 -8.34 -2.48
N ALA A 236 -17.79 -7.96 -3.63
CA ALA A 236 -18.60 -8.88 -4.43
C ALA A 236 -17.82 -10.16 -4.79
N LEU A 237 -16.55 -10.02 -5.22
CA LEU A 237 -15.72 -11.19 -5.54
C LEU A 237 -15.34 -11.97 -4.29
N PHE A 238 -14.95 -11.29 -3.19
CA PHE A 238 -14.57 -11.92 -1.93
C PHE A 238 -15.70 -12.80 -1.38
N PHE A 239 -16.89 -12.23 -1.21
CA PHE A 239 -18.04 -12.96 -0.66
C PHE A 239 -18.56 -14.02 -1.63
N SER A 240 -18.50 -13.80 -2.95
CA SER A 240 -18.90 -14.81 -3.93
C SER A 240 -18.00 -16.04 -3.91
N LEU A 241 -16.68 -15.89 -3.69
CA LEU A 241 -15.79 -17.02 -3.54
C LEU A 241 -16.14 -17.88 -2.32
N ILE A 242 -16.41 -17.24 -1.17
CA ILE A 242 -16.81 -17.95 0.05
C ILE A 242 -18.19 -18.59 -0.13
N ALA A 243 -19.15 -17.86 -0.70
CA ALA A 243 -20.48 -18.38 -1.01
C ALA A 243 -20.44 -19.62 -1.90
N SER A 244 -19.57 -19.61 -2.92
CA SER A 244 -19.38 -20.75 -3.82
C SER A 244 -18.87 -22.00 -3.09
N LEU A 245 -17.99 -21.85 -2.10
CA LEU A 245 -17.54 -22.96 -1.27
C LEU A 245 -18.69 -23.59 -0.47
N PHE A 246 -19.52 -22.75 0.16
CA PHE A 246 -20.70 -23.23 0.88
C PHE A 246 -21.73 -23.86 -0.05
N LEU A 247 -21.93 -23.30 -1.24
CA LEU A 247 -22.83 -23.86 -2.25
C LEU A 247 -22.36 -25.26 -2.69
N VAL A 248 -21.06 -25.40 -3.01
CA VAL A 248 -20.49 -26.70 -3.40
C VAL A 248 -20.64 -27.71 -2.26
N ALA A 249 -20.34 -27.33 -1.02
CA ALA A 249 -20.52 -28.20 0.14
C ALA A 249 -22.00 -28.61 0.33
N SER A 250 -22.93 -27.67 0.15
CA SER A 250 -24.37 -27.94 0.16
C SER A 250 -24.75 -28.96 -0.91
N LEU A 251 -24.28 -28.81 -2.14
CA LEU A 251 -24.59 -29.75 -3.23
C LEU A 251 -24.00 -31.14 -2.97
N ILE A 252 -22.76 -31.24 -2.48
CA ILE A 252 -22.12 -32.52 -2.14
C ILE A 252 -22.94 -33.28 -1.09
N LEU A 253 -23.48 -32.60 -0.09
CA LEU A 253 -24.28 -33.21 0.97
C LEU A 253 -25.74 -33.44 0.56
N GLY A 254 -26.33 -32.55 -0.22
CA GLY A 254 -27.74 -32.56 -0.56
C GLY A 254 -28.09 -33.46 -1.74
N ILE A 255 -27.30 -33.48 -2.81
CA ILE A 255 -27.58 -34.27 -4.01
C ILE A 255 -27.80 -35.77 -3.69
N PRO A 256 -26.89 -36.43 -2.90
CA PRO A 256 -27.12 -37.86 -2.56
C PRO A 256 -28.41 -38.09 -1.82
N VAL A 257 -28.81 -37.20 -0.92
CA VAL A 257 -30.09 -37.32 -0.16
C VAL A 257 -31.28 -37.21 -1.10
N VAL A 258 -31.25 -36.29 -2.04
CA VAL A 258 -32.33 -36.12 -3.04
C VAL A 258 -32.42 -37.35 -3.96
N ILE A 259 -31.30 -37.91 -4.42
CA ILE A 259 -31.26 -39.12 -5.24
C ILE A 259 -31.87 -40.31 -4.47
N GLU A 260 -31.46 -40.49 -3.20
CA GLU A 260 -31.95 -41.59 -2.34
C GLU A 260 -33.47 -41.47 -2.10
N TYR A 261 -33.95 -40.25 -1.92
CA TYR A 261 -35.40 -39.98 -1.82
C TYR A 261 -36.15 -40.40 -3.08
N PHE A 262 -35.68 -40.08 -4.27
CA PHE A 262 -36.33 -40.50 -5.51
C PHE A 262 -36.32 -42.03 -5.74
N GLN A 263 -35.30 -42.72 -5.17
CA GLN A 263 -35.19 -44.17 -5.31
C GLN A 263 -36.02 -44.93 -4.26
N THR A 264 -36.11 -44.41 -3.04
CA THR A 264 -36.67 -45.14 -1.90
C THR A 264 -37.96 -44.54 -1.33
N GLY A 265 -38.26 -43.28 -1.66
CA GLY A 265 -39.35 -42.50 -1.02
C GLY A 265 -39.06 -42.08 0.43
N LEU A 266 -37.84 -42.34 0.94
CA LEU A 266 -37.45 -42.09 2.32
C LEU A 266 -36.27 -41.13 2.38
N VAL A 267 -36.08 -40.47 3.54
CA VAL A 267 -34.94 -39.55 3.80
C VAL A 267 -34.11 -40.10 4.96
N PRO A 268 -33.33 -41.18 4.76
CA PRO A 268 -32.56 -41.79 5.85
C PRO A 268 -31.48 -40.88 6.40
N ARG A 269 -30.92 -39.99 5.56
CA ARG A 269 -29.84 -39.05 5.93
C ARG A 269 -30.39 -37.67 6.30
N PHE A 270 -31.40 -37.62 7.15
CA PHE A 270 -32.03 -36.37 7.56
C PHE A 270 -31.09 -35.32 8.15
N PRO A 271 -30.07 -35.66 9.00
CA PRO A 271 -29.07 -34.69 9.45
C PRO A 271 -28.29 -34.04 8.31
N SER A 272 -27.93 -34.82 7.29
CA SER A 272 -27.19 -34.29 6.12
C SER A 272 -28.06 -33.33 5.28
N LEU A 273 -29.34 -33.58 5.17
CA LEU A 273 -30.30 -32.67 4.53
C LEU A 273 -30.37 -31.33 5.25
N ILE A 274 -30.46 -31.33 6.59
CA ILE A 274 -30.48 -30.09 7.39
C ILE A 274 -29.20 -29.31 7.19
N VAL A 275 -28.02 -29.94 7.29
CA VAL A 275 -26.72 -29.30 7.12
C VAL A 275 -26.57 -28.73 5.70
N SER A 276 -27.01 -29.47 4.68
CA SER A 276 -27.02 -29.01 3.29
C SER A 276 -27.90 -27.75 3.14
N GLY A 277 -29.13 -27.77 3.72
CA GLY A 277 -30.00 -26.58 3.71
C GLY A 277 -29.41 -25.37 4.39
N ILE A 278 -28.75 -25.55 5.54
CA ILE A 278 -28.05 -24.47 6.25
C ILE A 278 -26.95 -23.90 5.36
N PHE A 279 -26.11 -24.74 4.72
CA PHE A 279 -25.05 -24.29 3.84
C PHE A 279 -25.59 -23.53 2.63
N LEU A 280 -26.71 -23.94 2.06
CA LEU A 280 -27.37 -23.22 0.98
C LEU A 280 -27.82 -21.81 1.42
N VAL A 281 -28.46 -21.71 2.57
CA VAL A 281 -28.93 -20.42 3.13
C VAL A 281 -27.71 -19.51 3.39
N VAL A 282 -26.63 -20.03 3.98
CA VAL A 282 -25.39 -19.27 4.22
C VAL A 282 -24.79 -18.79 2.89
N ALA A 283 -24.75 -19.62 1.86
CA ALA A 283 -24.26 -19.25 0.54
C ALA A 283 -25.07 -18.09 -0.06
N LEU A 284 -26.40 -18.14 0.00
CA LEU A 284 -27.28 -17.08 -0.50
C LEU A 284 -27.11 -15.78 0.27
N LEU A 285 -26.97 -15.83 1.61
CA LEU A 285 -26.71 -14.66 2.44
C LEU A 285 -25.37 -14.02 2.11
N LEU A 286 -24.31 -14.80 1.96
CA LEU A 286 -23.00 -14.29 1.59
C LEU A 286 -23.01 -13.65 0.19
N TRP A 287 -23.71 -14.24 -0.77
CA TRP A 287 -23.87 -13.64 -2.10
C TRP A 287 -24.60 -12.31 -2.04
N SER A 288 -25.70 -12.24 -1.31
CA SER A 288 -26.46 -11.00 -1.12
C SER A 288 -25.61 -9.92 -0.46
N CYS A 289 -24.86 -10.26 0.59
CA CYS A 289 -23.90 -9.35 1.22
C CYS A 289 -22.86 -8.83 0.21
N GLY A 290 -22.31 -9.73 -0.61
CA GLY A 290 -21.32 -9.37 -1.63
C GLY A 290 -21.86 -8.37 -2.64
N ILE A 291 -23.08 -8.55 -3.12
CA ILE A 291 -23.75 -7.65 -4.06
C ILE A 291 -23.98 -6.27 -3.43
N ILE A 292 -24.55 -6.23 -2.23
CA ILE A 292 -24.85 -4.98 -1.51
C ILE A 292 -23.57 -4.18 -1.28
N LEU A 293 -22.54 -4.82 -0.73
CA LEU A 293 -21.24 -4.15 -0.49
C LEU A 293 -20.58 -3.72 -1.80
N GLY A 294 -20.72 -4.49 -2.88
CA GLY A 294 -20.23 -4.12 -4.20
C GLY A 294 -20.87 -2.84 -4.75
N VAL A 295 -22.16 -2.66 -4.54
CA VAL A 295 -22.88 -1.42 -4.91
C VAL A 295 -22.39 -0.24 -4.07
N ILE A 296 -22.19 -0.44 -2.77
CA ILE A 296 -21.67 0.60 -1.86
C ILE A 296 -20.28 1.05 -2.31
N VAL A 297 -19.36 0.13 -2.60
CA VAL A 297 -18.01 0.45 -3.09
C VAL A 297 -18.07 1.21 -4.42
N LYS A 298 -18.95 0.80 -5.35
CA LYS A 298 -19.16 1.52 -6.62
C LYS A 298 -19.63 2.96 -6.39
N LYS A 299 -20.55 3.19 -5.48
CA LYS A 299 -21.03 4.53 -5.12
C LYS A 299 -19.94 5.38 -4.47
N HIS A 300 -19.15 4.76 -3.59
CA HIS A 300 -17.99 5.43 -2.98
C HIS A 300 -16.96 5.87 -4.04
N ARG A 301 -16.66 5.04 -5.04
CA ARG A 301 -15.78 5.42 -6.15
C ARG A 301 -16.32 6.61 -6.94
N GLN A 302 -17.62 6.64 -7.22
CA GLN A 302 -18.26 7.78 -7.92
C GLN A 302 -18.12 9.08 -7.12
N LEU A 303 -18.35 9.04 -5.81
CA LEU A 303 -18.16 10.20 -4.93
C LEU A 303 -16.69 10.64 -4.87
N TYR A 304 -15.77 9.70 -4.84
CA TYR A 304 -14.34 9.97 -4.83
C TYR A 304 -13.89 10.72 -6.10
N GLU A 305 -14.35 10.30 -7.28
CA GLU A 305 -14.08 10.98 -8.56
C GLU A 305 -14.60 12.43 -8.56
N ILE A 306 -15.79 12.65 -8.01
CA ILE A 306 -16.34 14.02 -7.88
C ILE A 306 -15.47 14.88 -6.95
N LEU A 307 -15.01 14.32 -5.83
CA LEU A 307 -14.12 15.03 -4.90
C LEU A 307 -12.76 15.36 -5.52
N LEU A 308 -12.17 14.44 -6.28
CA LEU A 308 -10.91 14.69 -7.01
C LEU A 308 -11.05 15.83 -8.02
N ASN A 309 -12.17 15.89 -8.74
CA ASN A 309 -12.42 16.97 -9.70
C ASN A 309 -12.51 18.34 -9.03
N ASN A 310 -12.93 18.41 -7.76
CA ASN A 310 -13.00 19.65 -7.00
C ASN A 310 -11.65 20.05 -6.36
N MET A 311 -10.64 19.16 -6.37
CA MET A 311 -9.29 19.46 -5.86
C MET A 311 -8.39 20.13 -6.93
N ASN A 312 -8.79 20.07 -8.20
CA ASN A 312 -8.14 20.76 -9.32
C ASN A 312 -8.52 22.23 -9.35
#